data_a407da419654f7b41dc122dcaf729977
#
_entry.id   a407da419654f7b41dc122dcaf729977
#
_cell.length_a   1.000
_cell.length_b   1.000
_cell.length_c   1.000
_cell.angle_alpha   90.00
_cell.angle_beta   90.00
_cell.angle_gamma   90.00
#
_symmetry.space_group_name_H-M   'P 1'
#
loop_
_entity.id
_entity.type
_entity.pdbx_description
1 polymer ?
#
loop_
_entity_poly.entity_id
_entity_poly.type
_entity_poly.pdbx_seq_one_letter_code
_entity_poly.pdbx_strand_id
1 'polypeptide(L)'
;MIPNTLAMPREKPVHWVGSAKKDYQTFPAAVQDEMGYALGLAQLGARHPHAKSWKGEGPGVLEIVEDHRGDTYRAVYTVHFADVVYVLHAFQKKSKSGIKTPQEDVKLIGERLKRARADFESKGTS
;
A
#
# COMPACT_ATOMS: atom_id res chain seq x y z
N MET A 1 26.40 28.87 -2.20
CA MET A 1 26.22 27.44 -2.33
C MET A 1 24.76 27.05 -2.02
N ILE A 2 24.25 26.17 -2.79
CA ILE A 2 22.92 25.70 -2.56
C ILE A 2 23.02 24.36 -1.83
N PRO A 3 22.81 24.38 -0.56
CA PRO A 3 23.01 23.17 0.21
C PRO A 3 21.86 22.20 0.02
N ASN A 4 21.93 21.14 0.76
CA ASN A 4 20.94 20.08 0.73
C ASN A 4 19.53 20.55 1.06
N THR A 5 19.41 21.76 1.57
CA THR A 5 18.09 22.30 1.86
C THR A 5 17.20 22.37 0.63
N LEU A 6 17.82 22.38 -0.56
CA LEU A 6 17.04 22.38 -1.79
C LEU A 6 16.84 21.00 -2.37
N ALA A 7 17.46 20.00 -1.76
CA ALA A 7 17.26 18.63 -2.21
C ALA A 7 15.86 18.17 -1.84
N MET A 8 15.18 17.57 -2.78
CA MET A 8 13.90 16.95 -2.49
C MET A 8 14.13 15.71 -1.63
N PRO A 9 13.18 15.38 -0.77
CA PRO A 9 13.26 14.11 -0.06
C PRO A 9 13.44 12.98 -1.05
N ARG A 10 14.28 12.02 -0.70
CA ARG A 10 14.48 10.88 -1.58
C ARG A 10 13.19 10.09 -1.65
N GLU A 11 12.73 9.85 -2.84
CA GLU A 11 11.54 9.06 -3.08
C GLU A 11 11.86 7.59 -2.84
N LYS A 12 11.13 6.97 -1.93
CA LYS A 12 11.31 5.54 -1.65
C LYS A 12 10.78 4.71 -2.80
N PRO A 13 11.43 3.62 -3.13
CA PRO A 13 10.87 2.73 -4.16
C PRO A 13 9.59 2.06 -3.66
N VAL A 14 8.74 1.69 -4.60
CA VAL A 14 7.56 0.88 -4.31
C VAL A 14 7.84 -0.53 -4.77
N HIS A 15 7.63 -1.48 -3.88
CA HIS A 15 7.77 -2.89 -4.18
C HIS A 15 6.39 -3.55 -4.06
N TRP A 16 5.95 -4.18 -5.14
CA TRP A 16 4.65 -4.83 -5.19
C TRP A 16 4.82 -6.30 -4.86
N VAL A 17 4.12 -6.76 -3.84
CA VAL A 17 4.24 -8.15 -3.39
C VAL A 17 3.25 -9.03 -4.12
N GLY A 18 3.73 -10.15 -4.66
CA GLY A 18 2.87 -11.10 -5.35
C GLY A 18 2.14 -10.47 -6.52
N SER A 19 0.84 -10.68 -6.60
CA SER A 19 0.01 -10.18 -7.69
C SER A 19 -0.52 -8.77 -7.45
N ALA A 20 -0.05 -8.08 -6.42
CA ALA A 20 -0.65 -6.79 -6.04
C ALA A 20 -0.68 -5.79 -7.19
N LYS A 21 0.39 -5.67 -7.97
CA LYS A 21 0.43 -4.73 -9.08
C LYS A 21 -0.52 -5.11 -10.18
N LYS A 22 -0.54 -6.40 -10.53
CA LYS A 22 -1.43 -6.91 -11.56
C LYS A 22 -2.88 -6.64 -11.19
N ASP A 23 -3.24 -6.89 -9.95
CA ASP A 23 -4.59 -6.66 -9.47
C ASP A 23 -4.95 -5.19 -9.48
N TYR A 24 -4.02 -4.35 -9.01
CA TYR A 24 -4.20 -2.89 -9.03
C TYR A 24 -4.44 -2.38 -10.45
N GLN A 25 -3.73 -2.93 -11.42
CA GLN A 25 -3.85 -2.48 -12.81
C GLN A 25 -5.20 -2.81 -13.44
N THR A 26 -6.01 -3.65 -12.80
CA THR A 26 -7.37 -3.92 -13.29
C THR A 26 -8.39 -2.89 -12.83
N PHE A 27 -8.00 -2.00 -11.93
CA PHE A 27 -8.93 -1.02 -11.38
C PHE A 27 -9.21 0.09 -12.40
N PRO A 28 -10.35 0.79 -12.26
CA PRO A 28 -10.62 1.96 -13.12
C PRO A 28 -9.50 2.99 -13.01
N ALA A 29 -9.27 3.71 -14.10
CA ALA A 29 -8.19 4.69 -14.15
C ALA A 29 -8.26 5.71 -13.01
N ALA A 30 -9.46 6.18 -12.71
CA ALA A 30 -9.62 7.16 -11.63
C ALA A 30 -9.20 6.60 -10.27
N VAL A 31 -9.48 5.31 -10.04
CA VAL A 31 -9.09 4.65 -8.79
C VAL A 31 -7.58 4.47 -8.76
N GLN A 32 -6.98 4.07 -9.88
CA GLN A 32 -5.53 3.92 -9.95
C GLN A 32 -4.83 5.26 -9.70
N ASP A 33 -5.39 6.34 -10.25
CA ASP A 33 -4.79 7.66 -10.06
C ASP A 33 -4.78 8.07 -8.59
N GLU A 34 -5.89 7.84 -7.90
CA GLU A 34 -5.97 8.22 -6.49
C GLU A 34 -5.08 7.34 -5.62
N MET A 35 -5.08 6.05 -5.88
CA MET A 35 -4.21 5.13 -5.13
C MET A 35 -2.73 5.40 -5.43
N GLY A 36 -2.42 5.71 -6.69
CA GLY A 36 -1.07 6.09 -7.07
C GLY A 36 -0.61 7.35 -6.34
N TYR A 37 -1.51 8.30 -6.18
CA TYR A 37 -1.20 9.50 -5.41
C TYR A 37 -0.90 9.14 -3.95
N ALA A 38 -1.71 8.26 -3.37
CA ALA A 38 -1.49 7.82 -1.99
C ALA A 38 -0.13 7.14 -1.83
N LEU A 39 0.23 6.28 -2.78
CA LEU A 39 1.53 5.61 -2.74
C LEU A 39 2.66 6.61 -2.94
N GLY A 40 2.47 7.59 -3.80
CA GLY A 40 3.45 8.64 -4.01
C GLY A 40 3.72 9.44 -2.74
N LEU A 41 2.65 9.75 -2.00
CA LEU A 41 2.82 10.42 -0.71
C LEU A 41 3.60 9.54 0.27
N ALA A 42 3.30 8.24 0.28
CA ALA A 42 4.02 7.31 1.14
C ALA A 42 5.51 7.26 0.78
N GLN A 43 5.83 7.32 -0.51
CA GLN A 43 7.21 7.33 -0.98
C GLN A 43 7.97 8.55 -0.46
N LEU A 44 7.27 9.64 -0.23
CA LEU A 44 7.87 10.87 0.28
C LEU A 44 7.80 10.97 1.82
N GLY A 45 7.34 9.91 2.48
CA GLY A 45 7.22 9.93 3.93
C GLY A 45 5.95 10.59 4.43
N ALA A 46 5.03 10.91 3.54
CA ALA A 46 3.77 11.53 3.91
C ALA A 46 2.65 10.49 3.90
N ARG A 47 1.44 10.92 4.18
CA ARG A 47 0.30 10.03 4.28
C ARG A 47 -0.90 10.67 3.61
N HIS A 48 -1.57 9.90 2.75
CA HIS A 48 -2.78 10.35 2.10
C HIS A 48 -3.88 10.57 3.15
N PRO A 49 -4.69 11.63 3.02
CA PRO A 49 -5.76 11.90 4.01
C PRO A 49 -6.75 10.75 4.17
N HIS A 50 -6.96 9.95 3.13
CA HIS A 50 -7.89 8.82 3.18
C HIS A 50 -7.23 7.54 3.65
N ALA A 51 -5.91 7.52 3.82
CA ALA A 51 -5.23 6.33 4.29
C ALA A 51 -5.51 6.16 5.78
N LYS A 52 -5.78 4.93 6.18
CA LYS A 52 -6.02 4.63 7.58
C LYS A 52 -5.34 3.34 7.95
N SER A 53 -5.15 3.15 9.25
CA SER A 53 -4.45 1.97 9.73
C SER A 53 -5.22 0.70 9.39
N TRP A 54 -4.51 -0.29 8.91
CA TRP A 54 -5.03 -1.62 8.73
C TRP A 54 -4.85 -2.36 10.06
N LYS A 55 -5.95 -2.88 10.59
CA LYS A 55 -5.92 -3.51 11.90
C LYS A 55 -5.52 -4.97 11.79
N GLY A 56 -4.74 -5.43 12.78
CA GLY A 56 -4.41 -6.84 12.90
C GLY A 56 -2.99 -7.21 12.50
N GLU A 57 -2.26 -6.30 11.85
CA GLU A 57 -0.91 -6.61 11.37
C GLU A 57 0.16 -5.71 11.97
N GLY A 58 -0.18 -4.98 13.01
CA GLY A 58 0.78 -4.11 13.66
C GLY A 58 0.87 -2.73 13.04
N PRO A 59 1.74 -1.87 13.59
CA PRO A 59 1.85 -0.50 13.13
C PRO A 59 2.49 -0.41 11.76
N GLY A 60 2.15 0.66 11.03
CA GLY A 60 2.77 0.92 9.75
C GLY A 60 2.09 0.25 8.56
N VAL A 61 1.05 -0.54 8.80
CA VAL A 61 0.27 -1.14 7.72
C VAL A 61 -0.97 -0.28 7.53
N LEU A 62 -1.19 0.17 6.31
CA LEU A 62 -2.23 1.14 5.99
C LEU A 62 -3.12 0.63 4.87
N GLU A 63 -4.34 1.14 4.82
CA GLU A 63 -5.22 0.88 3.68
C GLU A 63 -5.71 2.20 3.11
N ILE A 64 -5.86 2.21 1.79
CA ILE A 64 -6.52 3.29 1.08
C ILE A 64 -7.77 2.71 0.43
N VAL A 65 -8.92 3.37 0.64
CA VAL A 65 -10.20 2.91 0.15
C VAL A 65 -10.75 3.95 -0.80
N GLU A 66 -11.12 3.52 -2.01
CA GLU A 66 -11.70 4.41 -3.00
C GLU A 66 -13.00 3.83 -3.52
N ASP A 67 -14.04 4.66 -3.48
CA ASP A 67 -15.32 4.30 -4.05
C ASP A 67 -15.40 4.81 -5.49
N HIS A 68 -15.93 4.01 -6.39
CA HIS A 68 -16.07 4.41 -7.77
C HIS A 68 -17.29 3.70 -8.36
N ARG A 69 -18.29 4.50 -8.73
CA ARG A 69 -19.51 4.01 -9.38
C ARG A 69 -20.16 2.84 -8.66
N GLY A 70 -20.26 2.96 -7.33
CA GLY A 70 -20.92 1.95 -6.51
C GLY A 70 -20.04 0.80 -6.08
N ASP A 71 -18.83 0.71 -6.58
CA ASP A 71 -17.87 -0.30 -6.17
C ASP A 71 -16.84 0.29 -5.23
N THR A 72 -16.28 -0.54 -4.39
CA THR A 72 -15.27 -0.13 -3.44
C THR A 72 -13.97 -0.87 -3.72
N TYR A 73 -12.88 -0.12 -3.85
CA TYR A 73 -11.57 -0.66 -4.14
C TYR A 73 -10.64 -0.38 -2.97
N ARG A 74 -9.77 -1.31 -2.66
CA ARG A 74 -8.84 -1.18 -1.55
C ARG A 74 -7.44 -1.55 -1.97
N ALA A 75 -6.47 -0.83 -1.40
CA ALA A 75 -5.07 -1.20 -1.49
C ALA A 75 -4.50 -1.17 -0.08
N VAL A 76 -3.75 -2.21 0.26
CA VAL A 76 -3.10 -2.31 1.58
C VAL A 76 -1.61 -2.27 1.34
N TYR A 77 -0.93 -1.39 2.05
CA TYR A 77 0.50 -1.19 1.89
C TYR A 77 1.14 -0.93 3.25
N THR A 78 2.43 -1.05 3.33
CA THR A 78 3.12 -0.80 4.58
C THR A 78 4.28 0.16 4.38
N VAL A 79 4.43 1.04 5.37
CA VAL A 79 5.55 1.96 5.46
C VAL A 79 6.44 1.60 6.66
N HIS A 80 6.22 0.42 7.22
CA HIS A 80 6.94 -0.04 8.41
C HIS A 80 8.43 -0.22 8.15
N PHE A 81 8.80 -0.61 6.94
CA PHE A 81 10.20 -0.88 6.61
C PHE A 81 10.85 0.37 6.06
N ALA A 82 12.03 0.72 6.58
CA ALA A 82 12.72 1.93 6.16
C ALA A 82 13.06 1.88 4.68
N ASP A 83 12.92 3.01 4.03
CA ASP A 83 13.38 3.24 2.65
C ASP A 83 12.65 2.47 1.56
N VAL A 84 11.52 1.86 1.87
CA VAL A 84 10.74 1.16 0.85
C VAL A 84 9.27 1.12 1.25
N VAL A 85 8.40 1.21 0.25
CA VAL A 85 6.95 1.04 0.44
C VAL A 85 6.58 -0.30 -0.19
N TYR A 86 6.03 -1.21 0.58
CA TYR A 86 5.56 -2.48 0.05
C TYR A 86 4.05 -2.43 -0.12
N VAL A 87 3.57 -2.71 -1.34
CA VAL A 87 2.14 -2.86 -1.58
C VAL A 87 1.82 -4.34 -1.43
N LEU A 88 0.99 -4.66 -0.44
CA LEU A 88 0.72 -6.04 -0.07
C LEU A 88 -0.44 -6.63 -0.85
N HIS A 89 -1.47 -5.85 -1.11
CA HIS A 89 -2.66 -6.38 -1.76
C HIS A 89 -3.49 -5.24 -2.34
N ALA A 90 -4.16 -5.53 -3.44
CA ALA A 90 -5.11 -4.61 -4.06
C ALA A 90 -6.31 -5.44 -4.45
N PHE A 91 -7.50 -5.05 -4.02
CA PHE A 91 -8.68 -5.86 -4.25
C PHE A 91 -9.94 -5.02 -4.28
N GLN A 92 -10.95 -5.52 -4.96
CA GLN A 92 -12.26 -4.91 -5.00
C GLN A 92 -13.14 -5.61 -3.98
N LYS A 93 -13.78 -4.82 -3.14
CA LYS A 93 -14.73 -5.36 -2.18
C LYS A 93 -16.10 -5.33 -2.82
N LYS A 94 -16.65 -6.50 -3.07
CA LYS A 94 -17.92 -6.62 -3.80
C LYS A 94 -19.14 -6.75 -2.92
N SER A 95 -18.97 -6.95 -1.63
CA SER A 95 -20.09 -7.18 -0.75
C SER A 95 -20.89 -5.91 -0.52
N LYS A 96 -22.17 -5.98 -0.78
CA LYS A 96 -23.05 -4.84 -0.58
C LYS A 96 -23.32 -4.54 0.88
N SER A 97 -23.34 -5.56 1.71
CA SER A 97 -23.52 -5.39 3.14
C SER A 97 -22.21 -5.50 3.86
N GLY A 98 -21.13 -5.54 3.10
CA GLY A 98 -19.88 -5.96 3.60
C GLY A 98 -19.15 -4.91 4.37
N ILE A 99 -19.25 -5.07 5.62
CA ILE A 99 -18.47 -4.29 6.52
C ILE A 99 -17.12 -4.95 6.70
N LYS A 100 -17.09 -6.27 6.59
CA LYS A 100 -15.88 -7.04 6.87
C LYS A 100 -15.16 -7.40 5.59
N THR A 101 -13.84 -7.31 5.65
CA THR A 101 -12.97 -7.81 4.61
C THR A 101 -13.01 -9.35 4.65
N PRO A 102 -13.12 -10.00 3.48
CA PRO A 102 -13.11 -11.47 3.46
C PRO A 102 -11.85 -12.02 4.11
N GLN A 103 -12.02 -13.14 4.81
CA GLN A 103 -10.91 -13.75 5.53
C GLN A 103 -9.75 -14.14 4.62
N GLU A 104 -10.03 -14.54 3.40
CA GLU A 104 -8.96 -14.89 2.47
C GLU A 104 -8.08 -13.69 2.15
N ASP A 105 -8.67 -12.48 2.05
CA ASP A 105 -7.87 -11.28 1.81
C ASP A 105 -7.07 -10.92 3.05
N VAL A 106 -7.68 -11.04 4.23
CA VAL A 106 -6.98 -10.79 5.48
C VAL A 106 -5.77 -11.70 5.62
N LYS A 107 -5.97 -12.97 5.33
CA LYS A 107 -4.90 -13.97 5.44
C LYS A 107 -3.78 -13.68 4.44
N LEU A 108 -4.17 -13.34 3.21
CA LEU A 108 -3.20 -13.05 2.17
C LEU A 108 -2.36 -11.83 2.53
N ILE A 109 -2.98 -10.80 3.08
CA ILE A 109 -2.25 -9.61 3.51
C ILE A 109 -1.21 -9.98 4.57
N GLY A 110 -1.59 -10.80 5.55
CA GLY A 110 -0.67 -11.25 6.57
C GLY A 110 0.50 -12.04 6.01
N GLU A 111 0.23 -12.94 5.07
CA GLU A 111 1.27 -13.72 4.42
C GLU A 111 2.22 -12.84 3.60
N ARG A 112 1.66 -11.87 2.90
CA ARG A 112 2.49 -10.97 2.10
C ARG A 112 3.30 -10.01 2.94
N LEU A 113 2.80 -9.65 4.12
CA LEU A 113 3.59 -8.84 5.05
C LEU A 113 4.82 -9.63 5.49
N LYS A 114 4.66 -10.92 5.76
CA LYS A 114 5.81 -11.78 6.09
C LYS A 114 6.80 -11.85 4.96
N ARG A 115 6.32 -11.94 3.73
CA ARG A 115 7.20 -11.95 2.56
C ARG A 115 7.94 -10.63 2.42
N ALA A 116 7.24 -9.51 2.66
CA ALA A 116 7.87 -8.21 2.60
C ALA A 116 8.97 -8.09 3.65
N ARG A 117 8.71 -8.57 4.85
CA ARG A 117 9.71 -8.56 5.91
C ARG A 117 10.93 -9.37 5.52
N ALA A 118 10.73 -10.57 5.00
CA ALA A 118 11.83 -11.42 4.58
C ALA A 118 12.63 -10.77 3.46
N ASP A 119 11.95 -10.16 2.51
CA ASP A 119 12.59 -9.45 1.41
C ASP A 119 13.44 -8.30 1.93
N PHE A 120 12.86 -7.51 2.83
CA PHE A 120 13.58 -6.35 3.38
C PHE A 120 14.80 -6.79 4.18
N GLU A 121 14.65 -7.81 5.01
CA GLU A 121 15.75 -8.30 5.85
C GLU A 121 16.87 -8.89 5.02
N SER A 122 16.54 -9.57 3.94
CA SER A 122 17.56 -10.16 3.08
C SER A 122 18.39 -9.08 2.38
N LYS A 123 17.77 -7.95 2.05
CA LYS A 123 18.47 -6.85 1.39
C LYS A 123 19.28 -6.01 2.37
N GLY A 124 18.86 -5.99 3.62
CA GLY A 124 19.51 -5.18 4.63
C GLY A 124 20.75 -5.82 5.22
N THR A 125 21.02 -7.07 4.91
CA THR A 125 22.12 -7.81 5.52
C THR A 125 23.40 -7.82 4.67
N SER A 126 23.39 -7.12 3.59
CA SER A 126 24.55 -7.09 2.70
C SER A 126 25.81 -6.56 3.37
#